data_4e8f28eb29f89431200df6e3ad187def
#
_entry.id   4e8f28eb29f89431200df6e3ad187def
#
_cell.length_a   1.000
_cell.length_b   1.000
_cell.length_c   1.000
_cell.angle_alpha   90.00
_cell.angle_beta   90.00
_cell.angle_gamma   90.00
#
_symmetry.space_group_name_H-M   'P 1'
#
loop_
_entity.id
_entity.type
_entity.pdbx_description
1 polymer ?
#
loop_
_entity_poly.entity_id
_entity_poly.type
_entity_poly.pdbx_seq_one_letter_code
_entity_poly.pdbx_strand_id
1 'polypeptide(L)'
;MDLAKFNFEPSVITDFMQSAIIDIGDELQLCVEVGGNPDHPPLLLIMGLGSQLVFWPDSFVKGLIDAGFFVIRFDNRDIGLSSKIARPFPRFPINNVKMMLRMQVGLTNRHFPVAYNLFDMVEDTRRLLDKLALKNVYVVGASMGGMIAQILAAKYPKRVSTLGLMFTSNNKPFLP
;
A
#
# COMPACT_ATOMS: atom_id res chain seq x y z
N MET A 1 19.67 -4.13 -0.50
CA MET A 1 18.59 -4.24 0.50
C MET A 1 19.14 -4.96 1.72
N ASP A 2 18.75 -4.56 2.94
CA ASP A 2 19.26 -5.19 4.17
C ASP A 2 18.08 -5.83 4.92
N LEU A 3 17.67 -7.01 4.46
CA LEU A 3 16.59 -7.80 5.08
C LEU A 3 17.00 -8.39 6.42
N ALA A 4 18.30 -8.52 6.69
CA ALA A 4 18.80 -9.11 7.95
C ALA A 4 18.44 -8.24 9.19
N LYS A 5 18.07 -6.99 8.98
CA LYS A 5 17.58 -6.10 10.06
C LYS A 5 16.17 -6.42 10.54
N PHE A 6 15.42 -7.20 9.75
CA PHE A 6 14.05 -7.56 10.06
C PHE A 6 13.96 -9.05 10.26
N ASN A 7 13.22 -9.48 11.26
CA ASN A 7 12.97 -10.91 11.53
C ASN A 7 11.95 -11.44 10.50
N PHE A 8 12.41 -11.69 9.26
CA PHE A 8 11.60 -12.38 8.28
C PHE A 8 11.55 -13.86 8.58
N GLU A 9 10.36 -14.40 8.77
CA GLU A 9 10.06 -15.81 8.99
C GLU A 9 9.27 -16.36 7.80
N PRO A 10 9.30 -17.70 7.55
CA PRO A 10 8.44 -18.29 6.53
C PRO A 10 6.99 -17.82 6.68
N SER A 11 6.36 -17.40 5.59
CA SER A 11 4.96 -16.99 5.64
C SER A 11 4.09 -18.20 6.03
N VAL A 12 3.12 -17.95 6.90
CA VAL A 12 2.12 -18.96 7.29
C VAL A 12 1.05 -19.18 6.21
N ILE A 13 1.08 -18.36 5.15
CA ILE A 13 0.06 -18.33 4.10
C ILE A 13 0.55 -18.98 2.83
N THR A 14 1.82 -18.77 2.48
CA THR A 14 2.43 -19.30 1.26
C THR A 14 3.82 -19.86 1.57
N ASP A 15 4.23 -20.90 0.88
CA ASP A 15 5.52 -21.56 1.04
C ASP A 15 6.69 -20.87 0.29
N PHE A 16 6.39 -19.86 -0.53
CA PHE A 16 7.37 -19.13 -1.35
C PHE A 16 7.59 -17.66 -0.92
N MET A 17 7.00 -17.24 0.19
CA MET A 17 7.18 -15.90 0.77
C MET A 17 7.69 -15.98 2.20
N GLN A 18 8.27 -14.88 2.67
CA GLN A 18 8.60 -14.64 4.07
C GLN A 18 7.88 -13.42 4.57
N SER A 19 7.47 -13.40 5.82
CA SER A 19 6.71 -12.30 6.43
C SER A 19 7.44 -11.68 7.62
N ALA A 20 7.25 -10.39 7.81
CA ALA A 20 7.72 -9.65 8.97
C ALA A 20 6.76 -8.50 9.31
N ILE A 21 6.77 -8.09 10.57
CA ILE A 21 6.15 -6.83 11.00
C ILE A 21 7.24 -5.76 11.04
N ILE A 22 7.09 -4.72 10.22
CA ILE A 22 8.08 -3.66 10.06
C ILE A 22 7.55 -2.37 10.69
N ASP A 23 8.28 -1.85 11.68
CA ASP A 23 8.04 -0.52 12.24
C ASP A 23 8.50 0.54 11.24
N ILE A 24 7.56 1.34 10.77
CA ILE A 24 7.81 2.45 9.83
C ILE A 24 7.90 3.82 10.50
N GLY A 25 7.87 3.85 11.83
CA GLY A 25 7.86 5.08 12.65
C GLY A 25 6.44 5.56 12.96
N ASP A 26 6.35 6.57 13.86
CA ASP A 26 5.07 7.13 14.34
C ASP A 26 4.13 6.06 14.94
N GLU A 27 4.70 5.08 15.65
CA GLU A 27 3.98 3.94 16.26
C GLU A 27 3.22 3.07 15.23
N LEU A 28 3.59 3.18 13.94
CA LEU A 28 2.98 2.41 12.87
C LEU A 28 3.85 1.22 12.48
N GLN A 29 3.22 0.06 12.45
CA GLN A 29 3.81 -1.20 12.00
C GLN A 29 3.01 -1.73 10.80
N LEU A 30 3.72 -2.20 9.78
CA LEU A 30 3.12 -2.84 8.62
C LEU A 30 3.51 -4.31 8.56
N CYS A 31 2.52 -5.15 8.28
CA CYS A 31 2.75 -6.54 7.90
C CYS A 31 3.24 -6.56 6.46
N VAL A 32 4.42 -7.13 6.25
CA VAL A 32 5.10 -7.14 4.95
C VAL A 32 5.48 -8.58 4.60
N GLU A 33 5.26 -8.96 3.37
CA GLU A 33 5.78 -10.20 2.82
C GLU A 33 6.71 -9.92 1.66
N VAL A 34 7.75 -10.74 1.57
CA VAL A 34 8.77 -10.68 0.52
C VAL A 34 8.99 -12.06 -0.08
N GLY A 35 9.29 -12.11 -1.39
CA GLY A 35 9.60 -13.36 -2.08
C GLY A 35 10.49 -13.15 -3.30
N GLY A 36 11.20 -14.19 -3.68
CA GLY A 36 12.19 -14.16 -4.75
C GLY A 36 13.60 -13.81 -4.28
N ASN A 37 14.51 -13.59 -5.23
CA ASN A 37 15.90 -13.26 -4.93
C ASN A 37 16.03 -11.77 -4.60
N PRO A 38 16.57 -11.37 -3.42
CA PRO A 38 16.77 -9.97 -3.02
C PRO A 38 17.67 -9.16 -3.96
N ASP A 39 18.48 -9.80 -4.80
CA ASP A 39 19.34 -9.13 -5.78
C ASP A 39 18.61 -8.77 -7.08
N HIS A 40 17.39 -9.29 -7.26
CA HIS A 40 16.54 -8.96 -8.39
C HIS A 40 15.87 -7.58 -8.25
N PRO A 41 15.38 -6.99 -9.34
CA PRO A 41 14.66 -5.72 -9.29
C PRO A 41 13.47 -5.78 -8.34
N PRO A 42 13.37 -4.85 -7.36
CA PRO A 42 12.28 -4.85 -6.38
C PRO A 42 10.96 -4.40 -7.01
N LEU A 43 9.91 -5.16 -6.78
CA LEU A 43 8.54 -4.88 -7.21
C LEU A 43 7.61 -4.83 -6.01
N LEU A 44 6.98 -3.66 -5.79
CA LEU A 44 6.04 -3.41 -4.71
C LEU A 44 4.60 -3.57 -5.19
N LEU A 45 3.83 -4.36 -4.48
CA LEU A 45 2.40 -4.58 -4.71
C LEU A 45 1.58 -3.85 -3.64
N ILE A 46 0.70 -2.93 -4.08
CA ILE A 46 -0.17 -2.15 -3.19
C ILE A 46 -1.63 -2.54 -3.42
N MET A 47 -2.26 -3.12 -2.41
CA MET A 47 -3.64 -3.63 -2.50
C MET A 47 -4.67 -2.51 -2.23
N GLY A 48 -5.92 -2.77 -2.63
CA GLY A 48 -7.04 -1.85 -2.52
C GLY A 48 -7.65 -1.73 -1.13
N LEU A 49 -8.72 -0.95 -1.05
CA LEU A 49 -9.44 -0.65 0.18
C LEU A 49 -10.01 -1.93 0.82
N GLY A 50 -9.76 -2.11 2.12
CA GLY A 50 -10.30 -3.23 2.89
C GLY A 50 -9.68 -4.59 2.57
N SER A 51 -8.73 -4.65 1.66
CA SER A 51 -8.13 -5.89 1.19
C SER A 51 -6.74 -6.10 1.78
N GLN A 52 -6.47 -7.33 2.22
CA GLN A 52 -5.17 -7.75 2.75
C GLN A 52 -4.20 -8.07 1.61
N LEU A 53 -2.91 -8.11 1.92
CA LEU A 53 -1.84 -8.52 1.01
C LEU A 53 -2.07 -9.89 0.36
N VAL A 54 -2.78 -10.79 1.02
CA VAL A 54 -3.13 -12.14 0.53
C VAL A 54 -4.16 -12.16 -0.60
N PHE A 55 -4.82 -11.03 -0.88
CA PHE A 55 -5.72 -10.93 -2.03
C PHE A 55 -4.98 -10.86 -3.38
N TRP A 56 -3.67 -10.67 -3.39
CA TRP A 56 -2.86 -10.92 -4.57
C TRP A 56 -2.81 -12.43 -4.82
N PRO A 57 -3.36 -12.94 -5.95
CA PRO A 57 -3.35 -14.38 -6.21
C PRO A 57 -1.92 -14.96 -6.19
N ASP A 58 -1.73 -16.09 -5.56
CA ASP A 58 -0.41 -16.74 -5.46
C ASP A 58 0.21 -17.01 -6.83
N SER A 59 -0.60 -17.41 -7.81
CA SER A 59 -0.14 -17.59 -9.19
C SER A 59 0.39 -16.29 -9.83
N PHE A 60 -0.20 -15.14 -9.49
CA PHE A 60 0.27 -13.84 -9.96
C PHE A 60 1.60 -13.46 -9.29
N VAL A 61 1.66 -13.58 -7.95
CA VAL A 61 2.86 -13.26 -7.19
C VAL A 61 4.03 -14.17 -7.59
N LYS A 62 3.77 -15.49 -7.68
CA LYS A 62 4.76 -16.46 -8.13
C LYS A 62 5.22 -16.19 -9.57
N GLY A 63 4.29 -15.85 -10.46
CA GLY A 63 4.65 -15.49 -11.84
C GLY A 63 5.58 -14.27 -11.92
N LEU A 64 5.43 -13.29 -11.04
CA LEU A 64 6.35 -12.14 -10.95
C LEU A 64 7.73 -12.56 -10.41
N ILE A 65 7.77 -13.44 -9.43
CA ILE A 65 9.04 -14.00 -8.90
C ILE A 65 9.75 -14.80 -9.99
N ASP A 66 9.03 -15.67 -10.71
CA ASP A 66 9.57 -16.49 -11.80
C ASP A 66 10.04 -15.61 -12.98
N ALA A 67 9.43 -14.43 -13.17
CA ALA A 67 9.86 -13.40 -14.13
C ALA A 67 11.10 -12.61 -13.68
N GLY A 68 11.69 -12.94 -12.53
CA GLY A 68 12.92 -12.35 -12.05
C GLY A 68 12.74 -11.06 -11.25
N PHE A 69 11.60 -10.88 -10.56
CA PHE A 69 11.41 -9.80 -9.61
C PHE A 69 11.61 -10.27 -8.17
N PHE A 70 12.11 -9.37 -7.34
CA PHE A 70 11.97 -9.47 -5.90
C PHE A 70 10.66 -8.81 -5.51
N VAL A 71 9.66 -9.62 -5.15
CA VAL A 71 8.29 -9.14 -4.90
C VAL A 71 8.12 -8.80 -3.43
N ILE A 72 7.51 -7.64 -3.18
CA ILE A 72 7.17 -7.11 -1.86
C ILE A 72 5.68 -6.80 -1.88
N ARG A 73 4.92 -7.33 -0.91
CA ARG A 73 3.52 -6.97 -0.69
C ARG A 73 3.30 -6.65 0.78
N PHE A 74 2.35 -5.81 1.10
CA PHE A 74 2.10 -5.40 2.47
C PHE A 74 0.62 -5.10 2.72
N ASP A 75 0.22 -5.23 3.97
CA ASP A 75 -1.07 -4.76 4.45
C ASP A 75 -0.99 -3.25 4.72
N ASN A 76 -1.89 -2.48 4.10
CA ASN A 76 -2.05 -1.08 4.44
C ASN A 76 -2.42 -0.89 5.92
N ARG A 77 -2.25 0.32 6.47
CA ARG A 77 -2.76 0.65 7.81
C ARG A 77 -4.22 0.23 7.97
N ASP A 78 -4.65 -0.19 9.15
CA ASP A 78 -5.98 -0.72 9.48
C ASP A 78 -6.30 -2.11 8.87
N ILE A 79 -5.45 -2.67 8.02
CA ILE A 79 -5.67 -3.93 7.32
C ILE A 79 -4.81 -5.05 7.93
N GLY A 80 -5.33 -6.27 7.91
CA GLY A 80 -4.62 -7.50 8.29
C GLY A 80 -3.91 -7.39 9.63
N LEU A 81 -2.61 -7.66 9.62
CA LEU A 81 -1.74 -7.59 10.80
C LEU A 81 -1.04 -6.24 10.98
N SER A 82 -1.25 -5.28 10.08
CA SER A 82 -0.76 -3.90 10.23
C SER A 82 -1.47 -3.17 11.36
N SER A 83 -0.84 -2.11 11.90
CA SER A 83 -1.36 -1.28 12.98
C SER A 83 -2.77 -0.79 12.70
N LYS A 84 -3.59 -0.84 13.75
CA LYS A 84 -4.96 -0.31 13.75
C LYS A 84 -4.94 1.11 14.31
N ILE A 85 -5.40 2.07 13.51
CA ILE A 85 -5.43 3.47 13.93
C ILE A 85 -6.58 3.70 14.88
N ALA A 86 -6.27 4.16 16.10
CA ALA A 86 -7.29 4.56 17.05
C ALA A 86 -8.10 5.72 16.44
N ARG A 87 -9.38 5.48 16.14
CA ARG A 87 -10.28 6.48 15.60
C ARG A 87 -11.02 7.14 16.75
N PRO A 88 -10.87 8.44 16.99
CA PRO A 88 -11.86 9.13 17.78
C PRO A 88 -13.21 8.95 17.05
N PHE A 89 -14.17 8.29 17.70
CA PHE A 89 -15.53 8.23 17.19
C PHE A 89 -15.98 9.67 16.90
N PRO A 90 -16.35 10.01 15.65
CA PRO A 90 -16.90 11.33 15.39
C PRO A 90 -18.13 11.49 16.29
N ARG A 91 -18.19 12.60 17.02
CA ARG A 91 -19.36 12.93 17.88
C ARG A 91 -20.69 12.94 17.11
N PHE A 92 -20.64 12.99 15.79
CA PHE A 92 -21.78 12.96 14.90
C PHE A 92 -21.58 11.92 13.80
N PRO A 93 -22.64 11.13 13.44
CA PRO A 93 -22.53 10.18 12.35
C PRO A 93 -22.15 10.94 11.06
N ILE A 94 -21.13 10.44 10.37
CA ILE A 94 -20.75 10.96 9.05
C ILE A 94 -21.93 10.68 8.12
N ASN A 95 -22.53 11.74 7.59
CA ASN A 95 -23.58 11.59 6.60
C ASN A 95 -22.96 11.26 5.24
N ASN A 96 -22.82 9.96 4.96
CA ASN A 96 -22.21 9.45 3.75
C ASN A 96 -22.92 9.95 2.48
N VAL A 97 -24.24 10.15 2.54
CA VAL A 97 -25.03 10.68 1.41
C VAL A 97 -24.62 12.13 1.10
N LYS A 98 -24.51 12.96 2.15
CA LYS A 98 -24.04 14.34 2.00
C LYS A 98 -22.61 14.39 1.46
N MET A 99 -21.76 13.49 1.90
CA MET A 99 -20.38 13.36 1.42
C MET A 99 -20.33 12.96 -0.05
N MET A 100 -21.12 11.97 -0.47
CA MET A 100 -21.23 11.55 -1.87
C MET A 100 -21.76 12.68 -2.77
N LEU A 101 -22.83 13.37 -2.36
CA LEU A 101 -23.39 14.50 -3.12
C LEU A 101 -22.36 15.63 -3.29
N ARG A 102 -21.60 15.94 -2.24
CA ARG A 102 -20.50 16.92 -2.33
C ARG A 102 -19.42 16.49 -3.32
N MET A 103 -19.04 15.22 -3.31
CA MET A 103 -18.06 14.67 -4.26
C MET A 103 -18.58 14.77 -5.70
N GLN A 104 -19.86 14.47 -5.96
CA GLN A 104 -20.47 14.57 -7.29
C GLN A 104 -20.44 15.98 -7.88
N VAL A 105 -20.52 17.01 -7.04
CA VAL A 105 -20.43 18.42 -7.47
C VAL A 105 -19.01 19.00 -7.35
N GLY A 106 -18.00 18.15 -7.19
CA GLY A 106 -16.60 18.57 -7.12
C GLY A 106 -16.19 19.31 -5.84
N LEU A 107 -17.02 19.26 -4.79
CA LEU A 107 -16.70 19.90 -3.52
C LEU A 107 -15.77 19.03 -2.69
N THR A 108 -14.71 19.65 -2.18
CA THR A 108 -13.77 18.96 -1.28
C THR A 108 -14.41 18.57 0.05
N ASN A 109 -14.03 17.40 0.56
CA ASN A 109 -14.41 16.90 1.87
C ASN A 109 -13.33 17.18 2.96
N ARG A 110 -12.43 18.13 2.74
CA ARG A 110 -11.32 18.48 3.65
C ARG A 110 -11.76 18.80 5.09
N HIS A 111 -12.99 19.20 5.29
CA HIS A 111 -13.52 19.56 6.61
C HIS A 111 -14.18 18.37 7.35
N PHE A 112 -14.24 17.19 6.73
CA PHE A 112 -14.71 16.00 7.42
C PHE A 112 -13.57 15.42 8.25
N PRO A 113 -13.80 15.16 9.54
CA PRO A 113 -12.79 14.53 10.37
C PRO A 113 -12.59 13.09 9.89
N VAL A 114 -11.44 12.84 9.29
CA VAL A 114 -10.98 11.50 8.91
C VAL A 114 -9.71 11.19 9.69
N ALA A 115 -9.54 9.93 10.09
CA ALA A 115 -8.36 9.52 10.84
C ALA A 115 -7.08 9.64 9.99
N TYR A 116 -7.19 9.41 8.69
CA TYR A 116 -6.11 9.54 7.70
C TYR A 116 -6.69 9.61 6.28
N ASN A 117 -5.86 9.93 5.32
CA ASN A 117 -6.20 10.04 3.91
C ASN A 117 -5.18 9.32 3.03
N LEU A 118 -5.35 9.37 1.71
CA LEU A 118 -4.44 8.71 0.77
C LEU A 118 -2.99 9.23 0.85
N PHE A 119 -2.78 10.50 1.18
CA PHE A 119 -1.42 11.05 1.32
C PHE A 119 -0.70 10.46 2.53
N ASP A 120 -1.41 10.17 3.62
CA ASP A 120 -0.85 9.48 4.79
C ASP A 120 -0.43 8.06 4.41
N MET A 121 -1.23 7.34 3.61
CA MET A 121 -0.90 6.00 3.12
C MET A 121 0.29 6.01 2.14
N VAL A 122 0.43 7.07 1.35
CA VAL A 122 1.61 7.28 0.51
C VAL A 122 2.87 7.46 1.35
N GLU A 123 2.78 8.23 2.46
CA GLU A 123 3.91 8.38 3.38
C GLU A 123 4.28 7.06 4.07
N ASP A 124 3.30 6.21 4.41
CA ASP A 124 3.58 4.87 4.92
C ASP A 124 4.37 4.04 3.91
N THR A 125 3.90 4.04 2.67
CA THR A 125 4.58 3.34 1.58
C THR A 125 6.01 3.85 1.39
N ARG A 126 6.21 5.17 1.40
CA ARG A 126 7.54 5.78 1.30
C ARG A 126 8.44 5.36 2.46
N ARG A 127 7.92 5.42 3.70
CA ARG A 127 8.65 5.02 4.91
C ARG A 127 9.02 3.53 4.88
N LEU A 128 8.11 2.68 4.40
CA LEU A 128 8.39 1.26 4.19
C LEU A 128 9.57 1.07 3.24
N LEU A 129 9.56 1.77 2.09
CA LEU A 129 10.68 1.72 1.14
C LEU A 129 11.98 2.20 1.77
N ASP A 130 11.95 3.23 2.62
CA ASP A 130 13.14 3.72 3.34
C ASP A 130 13.65 2.69 4.35
N LYS A 131 12.77 2.07 5.13
CA LYS A 131 13.14 1.01 6.08
C LYS A 131 13.79 -0.18 5.38
N LEU A 132 13.25 -0.58 4.24
CA LEU A 132 13.82 -1.66 3.41
C LEU A 132 15.06 -1.23 2.61
N ALA A 133 15.51 0.04 2.74
CA ALA A 133 16.63 0.62 1.99
C ALA A 133 16.46 0.51 0.45
N LEU A 134 15.21 0.56 -0.02
CA LEU A 134 14.86 0.51 -1.45
C LEU A 134 14.81 1.93 -2.00
N LYS A 135 15.70 2.26 -2.93
CA LYS A 135 15.79 3.61 -3.52
C LYS A 135 14.81 3.83 -4.65
N ASN A 136 14.62 2.82 -5.48
CA ASN A 136 13.79 2.86 -6.68
C ASN A 136 13.16 1.48 -6.89
N VAL A 137 11.84 1.41 -7.12
CA VAL A 137 11.09 0.16 -7.22
C VAL A 137 10.12 0.19 -8.40
N TYR A 138 9.79 -0.98 -8.92
CA TYR A 138 8.60 -1.18 -9.74
C TYR A 138 7.40 -1.18 -8.79
N VAL A 139 6.28 -0.56 -9.20
CA VAL A 139 5.08 -0.51 -8.37
C VAL A 139 3.88 -0.99 -9.16
N VAL A 140 3.12 -1.91 -8.59
CA VAL A 140 1.81 -2.31 -9.10
C VAL A 140 0.77 -2.02 -8.02
N GLY A 141 -0.25 -1.24 -8.37
CA GLY A 141 -1.33 -0.88 -7.46
C GLY A 141 -2.70 -1.27 -8.00
N ALA A 142 -3.51 -1.93 -7.16
CA ALA A 142 -4.87 -2.32 -7.51
C ALA A 142 -5.89 -1.44 -6.79
N SER A 143 -6.92 -0.94 -7.51
CA SER A 143 -8.02 -0.13 -6.96
C SER A 143 -7.48 1.08 -6.18
N MET A 144 -7.80 1.25 -4.89
CA MET A 144 -7.23 2.29 -4.02
C MET A 144 -5.70 2.21 -3.96
N GLY A 145 -5.11 1.01 -4.02
CA GLY A 145 -3.66 0.85 -4.10
C GLY A 145 -3.05 1.47 -5.35
N GLY A 146 -3.79 1.48 -6.46
CA GLY A 146 -3.40 2.21 -7.67
C GLY A 146 -3.47 3.73 -7.51
N MET A 147 -4.40 4.25 -6.71
CA MET A 147 -4.44 5.68 -6.36
C MET A 147 -3.23 6.07 -5.51
N ILE A 148 -2.88 5.24 -4.52
CA ILE A 148 -1.67 5.41 -3.70
C ILE A 148 -0.43 5.41 -4.58
N ALA A 149 -0.31 4.43 -5.49
CA ALA A 149 0.82 4.27 -6.39
C ALA A 149 1.01 5.48 -7.32
N GLN A 150 -0.09 6.03 -7.86
CA GLN A 150 -0.05 7.25 -8.68
C GLN A 150 0.46 8.46 -7.89
N ILE A 151 -0.05 8.67 -6.66
CA ILE A 151 0.39 9.77 -5.81
C ILE A 151 1.87 9.58 -5.41
N LEU A 152 2.28 8.33 -5.09
CA LEU A 152 3.67 8.00 -4.79
C LEU A 152 4.60 8.37 -5.97
N ALA A 153 4.23 7.95 -7.19
CA ALA A 153 5.02 8.26 -8.39
C ALA A 153 5.07 9.76 -8.69
N ALA A 154 3.97 10.49 -8.50
CA ALA A 154 3.91 11.93 -8.73
C ALA A 154 4.71 12.72 -7.68
N LYS A 155 4.61 12.33 -6.41
CA LYS A 155 5.26 13.03 -5.28
C LYS A 155 6.75 12.65 -5.14
N TYR A 156 7.07 11.40 -5.45
CA TYR A 156 8.41 10.83 -5.30
C TYR A 156 8.89 10.15 -6.60
N PRO A 157 9.04 10.88 -7.72
CA PRO A 157 9.32 10.27 -9.03
C PRO A 157 10.61 9.47 -9.08
N LYS A 158 11.58 9.78 -8.22
CA LYS A 158 12.84 9.03 -8.13
C LYS A 158 12.70 7.69 -7.40
N ARG A 159 11.54 7.43 -6.78
CA ARG A 159 11.28 6.19 -6.03
C ARG A 159 10.56 5.13 -6.86
N VAL A 160 9.99 5.51 -8.01
CA VAL A 160 9.19 4.63 -8.86
C VAL A 160 9.82 4.53 -10.23
N SER A 161 10.30 3.33 -10.59
CA SER A 161 10.85 3.03 -11.93
C SER A 161 9.76 2.90 -12.96
N THR A 162 8.74 2.12 -12.62
CA THR A 162 7.62 1.77 -13.50
C THR A 162 6.36 1.65 -12.66
N LEU A 163 5.24 2.08 -13.22
CA LEU A 163 3.95 2.07 -12.57
C LEU A 163 2.98 1.17 -13.35
N GLY A 164 2.50 0.11 -12.71
CA GLY A 164 1.42 -0.75 -13.16
C GLY A 164 0.13 -0.40 -12.42
N LEU A 165 -0.96 -0.18 -13.13
CA LEU A 165 -2.23 0.21 -12.55
C LEU A 165 -3.33 -0.80 -12.94
N MET A 166 -4.02 -1.34 -11.95
CA MET A 166 -5.07 -2.34 -12.13
C MET A 166 -6.37 -1.85 -11.47
N PHE A 167 -7.47 -1.82 -12.24
CA PHE A 167 -8.83 -1.52 -11.75
C PHE A 167 -8.91 -0.25 -10.90
N THR A 168 -8.21 0.83 -11.30
CA THR A 168 -8.07 2.06 -10.52
C THR A 168 -8.54 3.29 -11.29
N SER A 169 -8.63 4.42 -10.60
CA SER A 169 -8.96 5.71 -11.19
C SER A 169 -7.80 6.71 -11.05
N ASN A 170 -7.89 7.83 -11.75
CA ASN A 170 -6.89 8.90 -11.75
C ASN A 170 -7.06 9.89 -10.58
N ASN A 171 -7.77 9.54 -9.52
CA ASN A 171 -8.07 10.39 -8.37
C ASN A 171 -8.85 11.69 -8.70
N LYS A 172 -9.44 11.81 -9.87
CA LYS A 172 -10.35 12.90 -10.18
C LYS A 172 -11.71 12.64 -9.53
N PRO A 173 -12.44 13.69 -9.09
CA PRO A 173 -13.73 13.55 -8.43
C PRO A 173 -14.85 13.04 -9.34
N PHE A 174 -14.64 13.09 -10.66
CA PHE A 174 -15.56 12.53 -11.65
C PHE A 174 -14.87 11.38 -12.37
N LEU A 175 -15.50 10.21 -12.31
CA LEU A 175 -15.19 9.13 -13.23
C LEU A 175 -15.72 9.52 -14.61
N PRO A 176 -15.00 9.16 -15.69
CA PRO A 176 -15.50 9.39 -17.04
C PRO A 176 -16.77 8.58 -17.29
#